data_8434eafef8b39d3c1499bf0ec4999d96
#
_entry.id   8434eafef8b39d3c1499bf0ec4999d96
#
_cell.length_a   1.000
_cell.length_b   1.000
_cell.length_c   1.000
_cell.angle_alpha   90.00
_cell.angle_beta   90.00
_cell.angle_gamma   90.00
#
_symmetry.space_group_name_H-M   'P 1'
#
loop_
_entity.id
_entity.type
_entity.pdbx_description
1 polymer ?
#
loop_
_entity_poly.entity_id
_entity_poly.type
_entity_poly.pdbx_seq_one_letter_code
_entity_poly.pdbx_strand_id
1 'polypeptide(L)'
;DGDVDEMDFRYHGPIPFSKETAVLMMADSVEAASRSLADKTEESINKLIDNIIDAQTKDNQFVNTNLTFRDITVIKKVFKKKLQNIYHVRIAYPV
;
A
#
# COMPACT_ATOMS: atom_id res chain seq x y z
N ASP A 1 -21.79 -8.20 9.46
CA ASP A 1 -21.73 -8.65 8.14
C ASP A 1 -20.47 -9.41 7.86
N GLY A 2 -20.56 -10.31 6.93
CA GLY A 2 -19.53 -11.29 6.74
C GLY A 2 -18.21 -10.77 6.28
N ASP A 3 -18.17 -9.59 5.74
CA ASP A 3 -16.90 -9.09 5.24
C ASP A 3 -16.14 -8.27 6.25
N VAL A 4 -16.62 -8.18 7.45
CA VAL A 4 -15.89 -7.45 8.47
C VAL A 4 -14.59 -8.14 8.81
N ASP A 5 -14.49 -9.40 8.52
CA ASP A 5 -13.26 -10.10 8.81
C ASP A 5 -12.16 -9.69 7.91
N GLU A 6 -12.50 -9.17 6.78
CA GLU A 6 -11.49 -8.76 5.88
C GLU A 6 -10.89 -7.48 6.32
N MET A 7 -9.66 -7.28 5.97
CA MET A 7 -8.99 -6.05 6.29
C MET A 7 -9.71 -4.90 5.64
N ASP A 8 -10.01 -3.91 6.45
CA ASP A 8 -10.62 -2.69 5.95
C ASP A 8 -9.48 -1.79 5.45
N PHE A 9 -9.37 -1.67 4.15
CA PHE A 9 -8.30 -0.87 3.55
C PHE A 9 -8.65 0.60 3.43
N ARG A 10 -9.83 0.98 3.85
CA ARG A 10 -10.25 2.37 3.73
C ARG A 10 -9.60 3.22 4.79
N TYR A 11 -9.19 4.38 4.39
CA TYR A 11 -8.63 5.37 5.29
C TYR A 11 -9.78 6.16 5.90
N HIS A 12 -9.83 6.24 7.22
CA HIS A 12 -10.93 6.87 7.93
C HIS A 12 -10.65 8.30 8.33
N GLY A 13 -9.51 8.83 7.98
CA GLY A 13 -9.19 10.23 8.24
C GLY A 13 -9.66 11.13 7.12
N PRO A 14 -9.27 12.39 7.15
CA PRO A 14 -9.62 13.32 6.08
C PRO A 14 -9.02 12.91 4.74
N ILE A 15 -9.73 13.20 3.68
CA ILE A 15 -9.24 12.94 2.33
C ILE A 15 -8.07 13.89 2.07
N PRO A 16 -6.93 13.38 1.62
CA PRO A 16 -5.76 14.22 1.41
C PRO A 16 -5.94 15.21 0.27
N PHE A 17 -5.34 16.37 0.42
CA PHE A 17 -5.36 17.42 -0.60
C PHE A 17 -4.04 17.62 -1.30
N SER A 18 -3.00 16.88 -0.94
CA SER A 18 -1.69 17.03 -1.55
C SER A 18 -1.08 15.67 -1.82
N LYS A 19 -0.11 15.63 -2.73
CA LYS A 19 0.61 14.39 -2.99
C LYS A 19 1.34 13.91 -1.75
N GLU A 20 1.94 14.83 -1.02
CA GLU A 20 2.71 14.46 0.17
C GLU A 20 1.82 13.80 1.21
N THR A 21 0.66 14.38 1.46
CA THR A 21 -0.28 13.81 2.43
C THR A 21 -0.79 12.45 1.94
N ALA A 22 -1.06 12.33 0.65
CA ALA A 22 -1.52 11.06 0.09
C ALA A 22 -0.47 9.97 0.23
N VAL A 23 0.79 10.31 -0.05
CA VAL A 23 1.87 9.33 0.09
C VAL A 23 2.02 8.91 1.54
N LEU A 24 1.91 9.85 2.46
CA LEU A 24 2.00 9.55 3.87
C LEU A 24 0.86 8.62 4.31
N MET A 25 -0.34 8.88 3.83
CA MET A 25 -1.48 8.02 4.11
C MET A 25 -1.26 6.60 3.59
N MET A 26 -0.77 6.49 2.37
CA MET A 26 -0.45 5.18 1.81
C MET A 26 0.61 4.47 2.64
N ALA A 27 1.66 5.19 3.02
CA ALA A 27 2.75 4.60 3.79
C ALA A 27 2.26 4.09 5.15
N ASP A 28 1.45 4.89 5.83
CA ASP A 28 0.91 4.48 7.13
C ASP A 28 0.03 3.25 6.99
N SER A 29 -0.82 3.22 5.98
CA SER A 29 -1.73 2.10 5.76
C SER A 29 -0.97 0.82 5.44
N VAL A 30 0.01 0.92 4.56
CA VAL A 30 0.79 -0.23 4.13
C VAL A 30 1.64 -0.76 5.28
N GLU A 31 2.27 0.13 6.03
CA GLU A 31 3.11 -0.27 7.14
C GLU A 31 2.29 -0.96 8.23
N ALA A 32 1.15 -0.38 8.58
CA ALA A 32 0.30 -0.96 9.60
C ALA A 32 -0.20 -2.34 9.19
N ALA A 33 -0.63 -2.48 7.94
CA ALA A 33 -1.15 -3.75 7.46
C ALA A 33 -0.05 -4.81 7.35
N SER A 34 1.16 -4.38 7.00
CA SER A 34 2.26 -5.34 6.83
C SER A 34 2.62 -6.04 8.13
N ARG A 35 2.38 -5.39 9.26
CA ARG A 35 2.66 -6.02 10.55
C ARG A 35 1.77 -7.23 10.82
N SER A 36 0.62 -7.28 10.18
CA SER A 36 -0.34 -8.38 10.36
C SER A 36 -0.08 -9.56 9.43
N LEU A 37 0.85 -9.45 8.51
CA LEU A 37 1.14 -10.55 7.61
C LEU A 37 1.78 -11.70 8.38
N ALA A 38 1.18 -12.88 8.25
CA ALA A 38 1.74 -14.08 8.86
C ALA A 38 3.06 -14.46 8.21
N ASP A 39 3.11 -14.31 6.91
CA ASP A 39 4.27 -14.65 6.09
C ASP A 39 4.73 -13.41 5.36
N LYS A 40 5.97 -13.01 5.58
CA LYS A 40 6.50 -11.82 4.93
C LYS A 40 7.41 -12.23 3.78
N THR A 41 6.78 -12.63 2.68
CA THR A 41 7.47 -12.99 1.45
C THR A 41 7.35 -11.87 0.44
N GLU A 42 8.16 -11.96 -0.61
CA GLU A 42 8.06 -10.99 -1.70
C GLU A 42 6.64 -10.94 -2.25
N GLU A 43 6.06 -12.10 -2.49
CA GLU A 43 4.73 -12.19 -3.06
C GLU A 43 3.68 -11.57 -2.13
N SER A 44 3.72 -11.91 -0.85
CA SER A 44 2.71 -11.43 0.08
C SER A 44 2.80 -9.92 0.28
N ILE A 45 4.01 -9.39 0.33
CA ILE A 45 4.23 -7.96 0.49
C ILE A 45 3.76 -7.20 -0.75
N ASN A 46 4.13 -7.69 -1.93
CA ASN A 46 3.73 -7.02 -3.16
C ASN A 46 2.22 -7.02 -3.31
N LYS A 47 1.59 -8.14 -3.01
CA LYS A 47 0.15 -8.27 -3.10
C LYS A 47 -0.56 -7.34 -2.11
N LEU A 48 -0.03 -7.25 -0.90
CA LEU A 48 -0.60 -6.37 0.11
C LEU A 48 -0.57 -4.92 -0.35
N ILE A 49 0.57 -4.48 -0.87
CA ILE A 49 0.72 -3.10 -1.31
C ILE A 49 -0.23 -2.79 -2.46
N ASP A 50 -0.30 -3.68 -3.44
CA ASP A 50 -1.22 -3.49 -4.55
C ASP A 50 -2.66 -3.41 -4.06
N ASN A 51 -3.06 -4.29 -3.17
CA ASN A 51 -4.43 -4.34 -2.69
C ASN A 51 -4.81 -3.08 -1.93
N ILE A 52 -3.91 -2.60 -1.07
CA ILE A 52 -4.21 -1.43 -0.26
C ILE A 52 -4.31 -0.18 -1.13
N ILE A 53 -3.34 0.03 -2.00
CA ILE A 53 -3.32 1.24 -2.80
C ILE A 53 -4.44 1.23 -3.83
N ASP A 54 -4.73 0.06 -4.41
CA ASP A 54 -5.85 -0.04 -5.34
C ASP A 54 -7.19 0.21 -4.64
N ALA A 55 -7.34 -0.28 -3.43
CA ALA A 55 -8.57 -0.04 -2.67
C ALA A 55 -8.74 1.44 -2.35
N GLN A 56 -7.66 2.11 -1.98
CA GLN A 56 -7.71 3.54 -1.71
C GLN A 56 -8.04 4.34 -2.97
N THR A 57 -7.51 3.91 -4.10
CA THR A 57 -7.82 4.54 -5.38
C THR A 57 -9.31 4.37 -5.71
N LYS A 58 -9.83 3.18 -5.53
CA LYS A 58 -11.24 2.91 -5.78
C LYS A 58 -12.15 3.70 -4.84
N ASP A 59 -11.67 3.96 -3.63
CA ASP A 59 -12.43 4.68 -2.63
C ASP A 59 -12.30 6.20 -2.80
N ASN A 60 -11.75 6.64 -3.92
CA ASN A 60 -11.60 8.06 -4.27
C ASN A 60 -10.77 8.85 -3.25
N GLN A 61 -9.85 8.19 -2.58
CA GLN A 61 -9.03 8.85 -1.56
C GLN A 61 -8.06 9.86 -2.16
N PHE A 62 -7.75 9.72 -3.45
CA PHE A 62 -6.77 10.58 -4.10
C PHE A 62 -7.41 11.61 -5.01
N VAL A 63 -8.72 11.78 -4.93
CA VAL A 63 -9.47 12.63 -5.87
C VAL A 63 -9.07 14.10 -5.76
N ASN A 64 -8.63 14.54 -4.59
CA ASN A 64 -8.22 15.93 -4.36
C ASN A 64 -6.71 16.14 -4.47
N THR A 65 -6.00 15.17 -5.03
CA THR A 65 -4.56 15.28 -5.21
C THR A 65 -4.25 15.32 -6.70
N ASN A 66 -3.01 15.66 -7.01
CA ASN A 66 -2.55 15.64 -8.40
C ASN A 66 -1.82 14.35 -8.74
N LEU A 67 -2.09 13.28 -8.00
CA LEU A 67 -1.46 11.99 -8.28
C LEU A 67 -1.92 11.45 -9.60
N THR A 68 -0.97 11.07 -10.44
CA THR A 68 -1.25 10.39 -11.70
C THR A 68 -1.14 8.89 -11.51
N PHE A 69 -1.64 8.13 -12.48
CA PHE A 69 -1.45 6.68 -12.45
C PHE A 69 0.03 6.32 -12.45
N ARG A 70 0.84 7.12 -13.14
CA ARG A 70 2.27 6.90 -13.15
C ARG A 70 2.88 7.10 -11.77
N ASP A 71 2.44 8.14 -11.08
CA ASP A 71 2.89 8.37 -9.70
C ASP A 71 2.57 7.19 -8.83
N ILE A 72 1.36 6.66 -8.94
CA ILE A 72 0.94 5.52 -8.13
C ILE A 72 1.78 4.30 -8.43
N THR A 73 2.09 4.06 -9.69
CA THR A 73 2.95 2.94 -10.07
C THR A 73 4.33 3.06 -9.44
N VAL A 74 4.91 4.26 -9.46
CA VAL A 74 6.22 4.48 -8.86
C VAL A 74 6.16 4.31 -7.34
N ILE A 75 5.12 4.84 -6.71
CA ILE A 75 4.95 4.72 -5.27
C ILE A 75 4.87 3.25 -4.86
N LYS A 76 4.10 2.46 -5.59
CA LYS A 76 4.01 1.02 -5.30
C LYS A 76 5.38 0.36 -5.36
N LYS A 77 6.17 0.67 -6.39
CA LYS A 77 7.51 0.09 -6.51
C LYS A 77 8.40 0.46 -5.33
N VAL A 78 8.35 1.72 -4.93
CA VAL A 78 9.18 2.17 -3.81
C VAL A 78 8.77 1.47 -2.52
N PHE A 79 7.48 1.37 -2.28
CA PHE A 79 6.99 0.72 -1.06
C PHE A 79 7.34 -0.76 -1.03
N LYS A 80 7.20 -1.44 -2.17
CA LYS A 80 7.54 -2.86 -2.26
C LYS A 80 9.01 -3.08 -1.90
N LYS A 81 9.88 -2.27 -2.46
CA LYS A 81 11.30 -2.40 -2.17
C LYS A 81 11.60 -2.08 -0.72
N LYS A 82 11.00 -1.02 -0.20
CA LYS A 82 11.24 -0.62 1.19
C LYS A 82 10.81 -1.69 2.17
N LEU A 83 9.63 -2.26 2.00
CA LEU A 83 9.16 -3.29 2.92
C LEU A 83 9.97 -4.57 2.80
N GLN A 84 10.38 -4.92 1.59
CA GLN A 84 11.24 -6.09 1.41
C GLN A 84 12.56 -5.90 2.15
N ASN A 85 13.10 -4.70 2.14
CA ASN A 85 14.32 -4.41 2.87
C ASN A 85 14.11 -4.43 4.38
N ILE A 86 13.00 -3.83 4.84
CA ILE A 86 12.71 -3.78 6.27
C ILE A 86 12.58 -5.19 6.86
N TYR A 87 11.89 -6.07 6.15
CA TYR A 87 11.65 -7.43 6.63
C TYR A 87 12.71 -8.42 6.17
N HIS A 88 13.76 -7.95 5.52
CA HIS A 88 14.86 -8.82 5.05
C HIS A 88 14.36 -9.95 4.17
N VAL A 89 13.43 -9.62 3.29
CA VAL A 89 12.85 -10.61 2.40
C VAL A 89 13.87 -11.01 1.36
N ARG A 90 14.02 -12.33 1.18
CA ARG A 90 14.92 -12.84 0.17
C ARG A 90 14.21 -12.82 -1.18
N ILE A 91 14.84 -12.17 -2.14
CA ILE A 91 14.30 -12.07 -3.48
C ILE A 91 15.08 -13.02 -4.37
N ALA A 92 14.36 -13.88 -5.10
CA ALA A 92 15.00 -14.81 -6.04
C ALA A 92 15.22 -14.09 -7.35
N TYR A 93 16.46 -14.08 -7.81
CA TYR A 93 16.79 -13.51 -9.10
C TYR A 93 16.94 -14.63 -10.12
N PRO A 94 16.53 -14.37 -11.35
CA PRO A 94 16.78 -15.37 -12.42
C PRO A 94 18.27 -15.53 -12.61
N VAL A 95 18.66 -16.73 -12.89
CA VAL A 95 20.06 -17.09 -13.09
C VAL A 95 20.43 -16.94 -14.56
#